data_4ac8867446047855bb3f36cdb10358dd
#
_entry.id   4ac8867446047855bb3f36cdb10358dd
#
_cell.length_a   1.000
_cell.length_b   1.000
_cell.length_c   1.000
_cell.angle_alpha   90.00
_cell.angle_beta   90.00
_cell.angle_gamma   90.00
#
_symmetry.space_group_name_H-M   'P 1'
#
loop_
_entity.id
_entity.type
_entity.pdbx_description
1 polymer ?
#
loop_
_entity_poly.entity_id
_entity_poly.type
_entity_poly.pdbx_seq_one_letter_code
_entity_poly.pdbx_strand_id
1 'polypeptide(L)'
;EEALRLNVVDLIAADVNALVLAVDGKEVSVASGLITLDTKNLQIVYHEMNARQKLLDIISNPNITYILMMLGLVGLYFELSNPGLILPGVVGSISLILAFYAMQALPINYAGFLLILLGVILFIAEINVMSYGLLSVSGAISIFLGSTMLIDSDDPALQISRAILYPTLGLTVALSLGIVVLATRTRSLRKLGGKEGMVGETGVVKEALNPKGLVMAHGELWEAECEGEIMTGESVRVDSVKGLIINVTKIEDPSS
;
A
#
# COMPACT_ATOMS: atom_id res chain seq x y z
N GLU A 1 11.14 -35.31 22.71
CA GLU A 1 12.01 -36.46 23.08
C GLU A 1 13.49 -36.06 23.08
N GLU A 2 13.96 -35.26 22.11
CA GLU A 2 15.35 -34.81 22.06
C GLU A 2 15.72 -33.92 23.24
N ALA A 3 14.86 -32.98 23.64
CA ALA A 3 15.05 -32.11 24.80
C ALA A 3 15.17 -32.90 26.12
N LEU A 4 14.46 -34.05 26.25
CA LEU A 4 14.60 -34.93 27.40
C LEU A 4 15.95 -35.66 27.39
N ARG A 5 16.42 -36.12 26.21
CA ARG A 5 17.74 -36.75 26.07
C ARG A 5 18.89 -35.79 26.34
N LEU A 6 18.72 -34.53 26.02
CA LEU A 6 19.70 -33.46 26.25
C LEU A 6 19.61 -32.85 27.65
N ASN A 7 18.74 -33.37 28.53
CA ASN A 7 18.46 -32.82 29.88
C ASN A 7 18.05 -31.34 29.88
N VAL A 8 17.38 -30.87 28.81
CA VAL A 8 16.80 -29.54 28.75
C VAL A 8 15.44 -29.46 29.46
N VAL A 9 14.75 -30.62 29.46
CA VAL A 9 13.52 -30.83 30.23
C VAL A 9 13.63 -32.09 31.06
N ASP A 10 13.02 -32.12 32.25
CA ASP A 10 13.12 -33.21 33.21
C ASP A 10 12.15 -34.37 32.92
N LEU A 11 11.03 -34.08 32.23
CA LEU A 11 10.04 -35.09 31.86
C LEU A 11 9.13 -34.60 30.71
N ILE A 12 8.46 -35.55 30.07
CA ILE A 12 7.41 -35.33 29.08
C ILE A 12 6.15 -36.00 29.61
N ALA A 13 5.02 -35.31 29.53
CA ALA A 13 3.71 -35.83 29.92
C ALA A 13 2.71 -35.64 28.77
N ALA A 14 1.72 -36.55 28.67
CA ALA A 14 0.68 -36.47 27.61
C ALA A 14 -0.31 -35.36 27.82
N ASP A 15 -0.62 -35.01 29.09
CA ASP A 15 -1.51 -33.94 29.49
C ASP A 15 -1.13 -33.40 30.88
N VAL A 16 -1.82 -32.35 31.31
CA VAL A 16 -1.58 -31.68 32.62
C VAL A 16 -1.81 -32.63 33.80
N ASN A 17 -2.78 -33.52 33.73
CA ASN A 17 -3.05 -34.47 34.79
C ASN A 17 -1.94 -35.49 34.92
N ALA A 18 -1.48 -36.02 33.79
CA ALA A 18 -0.31 -36.90 33.72
C ALA A 18 0.97 -36.22 34.24
N LEU A 19 1.16 -34.94 33.93
CA LEU A 19 2.23 -34.11 34.47
C LEU A 19 2.19 -34.03 35.98
N VAL A 20 1.02 -33.67 36.56
CA VAL A 20 0.81 -33.52 38.00
C VAL A 20 1.09 -34.81 38.74
N LEU A 21 0.68 -35.97 38.17
CA LEU A 21 0.97 -37.29 38.72
C LEU A 21 2.45 -37.68 38.62
N ALA A 22 3.12 -37.28 37.52
CA ALA A 22 4.53 -37.67 37.26
C ALA A 22 5.53 -36.85 38.12
N VAL A 23 5.14 -35.66 38.57
CA VAL A 23 5.97 -34.79 39.43
C VAL A 23 5.72 -34.99 40.92
N ASP A 24 4.68 -35.75 41.30
CA ASP A 24 4.37 -36.04 42.70
C ASP A 24 5.52 -36.74 43.40
N GLY A 25 5.91 -36.27 44.60
CA GLY A 25 7.01 -36.80 45.36
C GLY A 25 8.41 -36.49 44.84
N LYS A 26 8.56 -35.76 43.71
CA LYS A 26 9.87 -35.37 43.21
C LYS A 26 10.48 -34.24 44.04
N GLU A 27 11.81 -34.36 44.29
CA GLU A 27 12.58 -33.28 44.91
C GLU A 27 13.06 -32.31 43.84
N VAL A 28 12.76 -31.03 44.03
CA VAL A 28 13.22 -29.92 43.16
C VAL A 28 14.05 -28.92 43.97
N SER A 29 15.14 -28.46 43.37
CA SER A 29 15.96 -27.44 43.97
C SER A 29 15.41 -26.04 43.60
N VAL A 30 15.01 -25.29 44.61
CA VAL A 30 14.56 -23.89 44.48
C VAL A 30 15.48 -22.98 45.26
N ALA A 31 15.35 -21.64 45.06
CA ALA A 31 16.20 -20.65 45.75
C ALA A 31 16.20 -20.78 47.29
N SER A 32 15.13 -21.33 47.85
CA SER A 32 14.97 -21.56 49.29
C SER A 32 15.52 -22.95 49.79
N GLY A 33 15.99 -23.81 48.90
CA GLY A 33 16.48 -25.14 49.21
C GLY A 33 15.79 -26.24 48.41
N LEU A 34 15.96 -27.51 48.86
CA LEU A 34 15.26 -28.66 48.28
C LEU A 34 13.82 -28.73 48.80
N ILE A 35 12.88 -28.83 47.90
CA ILE A 35 11.44 -28.99 48.23
C ILE A 35 10.92 -30.24 47.54
N THR A 36 10.22 -31.10 48.28
CA THR A 36 9.47 -32.22 47.72
C THR A 36 8.10 -31.75 47.27
N LEU A 37 7.76 -32.01 46.02
CA LEU A 37 6.48 -31.62 45.44
C LEU A 37 5.38 -32.60 45.95
N ASP A 38 4.33 -32.08 46.58
CA ASP A 38 3.10 -32.81 46.93
C ASP A 38 1.99 -32.32 46.02
N THR A 39 1.65 -33.08 45.00
CA THR A 39 0.71 -32.70 43.95
C THR A 39 -0.54 -33.56 43.93
N LYS A 40 -0.72 -34.49 44.87
CA LYS A 40 -1.86 -35.45 44.92
C LYS A 40 -3.23 -34.78 45.00
N ASN A 41 -3.33 -33.64 45.70
CA ASN A 41 -4.60 -32.95 45.97
C ASN A 41 -4.59 -31.54 45.37
N LEU A 42 -3.81 -31.28 44.34
CA LEU A 42 -3.77 -29.96 43.70
C LEU A 42 -5.03 -29.69 42.88
N GLN A 43 -5.59 -28.53 43.08
CA GLN A 43 -6.65 -28.01 42.23
C GLN A 43 -6.00 -27.23 41.08
N ILE A 44 -6.18 -27.72 39.84
CA ILE A 44 -5.71 -27.02 38.67
C ILE A 44 -6.59 -25.79 38.41
N VAL A 45 -6.04 -24.61 38.50
CA VAL A 45 -6.72 -23.36 38.22
C VAL A 45 -6.24 -22.83 36.86
N TYR A 46 -7.14 -22.80 35.88
CA TYR A 46 -6.86 -22.23 34.58
C TYR A 46 -7.08 -20.72 34.62
N HIS A 47 -6.03 -19.95 34.39
CA HIS A 47 -6.12 -18.51 34.22
C HIS A 47 -6.33 -18.19 32.74
N GLU A 48 -7.58 -17.84 32.40
CA GLU A 48 -7.88 -17.38 31.05
C GLU A 48 -7.31 -15.98 30.84
N MET A 49 -6.79 -15.77 29.62
CA MET A 49 -6.35 -14.45 29.20
C MET A 49 -7.51 -13.47 29.21
N ASN A 50 -7.31 -12.29 29.78
CA ASN A 50 -8.28 -11.22 29.67
C ASN A 50 -8.31 -10.65 28.23
N ALA A 51 -9.32 -9.81 27.91
CA ALA A 51 -9.50 -9.29 26.56
C ALA A 51 -8.27 -8.53 26.03
N ARG A 52 -7.56 -7.80 26.90
CA ARG A 52 -6.32 -7.10 26.56
C ARG A 52 -5.19 -8.08 26.20
N GLN A 53 -5.02 -9.14 26.99
CA GLN A 53 -3.99 -10.16 26.74
C GLN A 53 -4.29 -10.92 25.46
N LYS A 54 -5.55 -11.29 25.20
CA LYS A 54 -5.96 -11.94 23.93
C LYS A 54 -5.67 -11.04 22.72
N LEU A 55 -5.95 -9.74 22.84
CA LEU A 55 -5.65 -8.78 21.77
C LEU A 55 -4.14 -8.68 21.50
N LEU A 56 -3.35 -8.57 22.57
CA LEU A 56 -1.88 -8.51 22.45
C LEU A 56 -1.30 -9.78 21.85
N ASP A 57 -1.79 -10.95 22.24
CA ASP A 57 -1.38 -12.24 21.71
C ASP A 57 -1.66 -12.33 20.19
N ILE A 58 -2.86 -11.93 19.76
CA ILE A 58 -3.23 -11.89 18.35
C ILE A 58 -2.30 -10.94 17.56
N ILE A 59 -2.09 -9.73 18.06
CA ILE A 59 -1.29 -8.71 17.35
C ILE A 59 0.19 -9.13 17.28
N SER A 60 0.71 -9.77 18.33
CA SER A 60 2.11 -10.23 18.39
C SER A 60 2.39 -11.49 17.55
N ASN A 61 1.38 -12.06 16.91
CA ASN A 61 1.58 -13.15 15.96
C ASN A 61 2.33 -12.63 14.71
N PRO A 62 3.45 -13.27 14.29
CA PRO A 62 4.26 -12.81 13.16
C PRO A 62 3.46 -12.61 11.87
N ASN A 63 2.50 -13.48 11.63
CA ASN A 63 1.64 -13.42 10.45
C ASN A 63 0.71 -12.21 10.47
N ILE A 64 0.11 -11.92 11.62
CA ILE A 64 -0.78 -10.76 11.81
C ILE A 64 0.03 -9.47 11.73
N THR A 65 1.20 -9.42 12.38
CA THR A 65 2.13 -8.29 12.31
C THR A 65 2.50 -7.96 10.87
N TYR A 66 2.84 -8.97 10.06
CA TYR A 66 3.18 -8.81 8.66
C TYR A 66 2.00 -8.28 7.82
N ILE A 67 0.80 -8.85 8.02
CA ILE A 67 -0.41 -8.36 7.34
C ILE A 67 -0.71 -6.91 7.72
N LEU A 68 -0.65 -6.56 9.01
CA LEU A 68 -0.87 -5.19 9.48
C LEU A 68 0.14 -4.23 8.89
N MET A 69 1.41 -4.62 8.82
CA MET A 69 2.48 -3.81 8.22
C MET A 69 2.21 -3.58 6.73
N MET A 70 1.91 -4.63 5.96
CA MET A 70 1.63 -4.52 4.53
C MET A 70 0.37 -3.69 4.27
N LEU A 71 -0.71 -3.93 5.01
CA LEU A 71 -1.94 -3.14 4.94
C LEU A 71 -1.68 -1.66 5.24
N GLY A 72 -0.85 -1.40 6.25
CA GLY A 72 -0.44 -0.06 6.64
C GLY A 72 0.33 0.67 5.54
N LEU A 73 1.34 0.01 4.97
CA LEU A 73 2.15 0.58 3.90
C LEU A 73 1.33 0.82 2.62
N VAL A 74 0.49 -0.14 2.22
CA VAL A 74 -0.40 0.01 1.05
C VAL A 74 -1.43 1.10 1.28
N GLY A 75 -2.02 1.19 2.48
CA GLY A 75 -2.99 2.24 2.83
C GLY A 75 -2.40 3.65 2.74
N LEU A 76 -1.19 3.85 3.31
CA LEU A 76 -0.47 5.12 3.20
C LEU A 76 -0.04 5.41 1.75
N TYR A 77 0.45 4.40 1.03
CA TYR A 77 0.80 4.54 -0.38
C TYR A 77 -0.41 5.00 -1.21
N PHE A 78 -1.59 4.42 -0.94
CA PHE A 78 -2.83 4.78 -1.63
C PHE A 78 -3.23 6.25 -1.37
N GLU A 79 -3.16 6.70 -0.11
CA GLU A 79 -3.45 8.09 0.28
C GLU A 79 -2.48 9.08 -0.37
N LEU A 80 -1.17 8.78 -0.34
CA LEU A 80 -0.14 9.63 -0.96
C LEU A 80 -0.28 9.71 -2.49
N SER A 81 -0.77 8.64 -3.11
CA SER A 81 -0.97 8.56 -4.55
C SER A 81 -2.25 9.24 -5.02
N ASN A 82 -3.27 9.32 -4.17
CA ASN A 82 -4.59 9.88 -4.47
C ASN A 82 -5.07 10.75 -3.29
N PRO A 83 -4.52 11.95 -3.12
CA PRO A 83 -4.87 12.82 -2.00
C PRO A 83 -6.37 13.16 -2.01
N GLY A 84 -7.01 12.96 -0.86
CA GLY A 84 -8.46 13.16 -0.66
C GLY A 84 -9.24 11.89 -0.30
N LEU A 85 -8.63 10.72 -0.38
CA LEU A 85 -9.21 9.46 0.07
C LEU A 85 -8.78 9.16 1.53
N ILE A 86 -9.29 9.93 2.49
CA ILE A 86 -8.87 9.90 3.90
C ILE A 86 -8.92 8.50 4.53
N LEU A 87 -9.89 7.67 4.15
CA LEU A 87 -10.14 6.38 4.80
C LEU A 87 -8.98 5.37 4.68
N PRO A 88 -8.35 5.14 3.50
CA PRO A 88 -7.20 4.24 3.39
C PRO A 88 -6.00 4.70 4.22
N GLY A 89 -5.74 6.01 4.27
CA GLY A 89 -4.65 6.58 5.06
C GLY A 89 -4.84 6.39 6.56
N VAL A 90 -6.06 6.60 7.08
CA VAL A 90 -6.38 6.39 8.50
C VAL A 90 -6.24 4.91 8.88
N VAL A 91 -6.84 4.00 8.11
CA VAL A 91 -6.73 2.55 8.35
C VAL A 91 -5.27 2.10 8.24
N GLY A 92 -4.54 2.60 7.24
CA GLY A 92 -3.12 2.32 7.05
C GLY A 92 -2.27 2.79 8.23
N SER A 93 -2.48 4.00 8.72
CA SER A 93 -1.75 4.55 9.86
C SER A 93 -2.00 3.75 11.14
N ILE A 94 -3.25 3.40 11.44
CA ILE A 94 -3.59 2.56 12.60
C ILE A 94 -2.91 1.19 12.48
N SER A 95 -2.98 0.57 11.30
CA SER A 95 -2.35 -0.74 11.05
C SER A 95 -0.85 -0.70 11.24
N LEU A 96 -0.15 0.36 10.79
CA LEU A 96 1.29 0.52 11.02
C LEU A 96 1.64 0.71 12.50
N ILE A 97 0.88 1.52 13.24
CA ILE A 97 1.11 1.70 14.67
C ILE A 97 1.01 0.37 15.40
N LEU A 98 -0.02 -0.43 15.09
CA LEU A 98 -0.19 -1.76 15.67
C LEU A 98 0.92 -2.72 15.25
N ALA A 99 1.35 -2.68 13.98
CA ALA A 99 2.46 -3.49 13.49
C ALA A 99 3.78 -3.13 14.21
N PHE A 100 4.10 -1.84 14.35
CA PHE A 100 5.30 -1.40 15.09
C PHE A 100 5.27 -1.79 16.56
N TYR A 101 4.09 -1.74 17.18
CA TYR A 101 3.94 -2.22 18.55
C TYR A 101 4.24 -3.72 18.65
N ALA A 102 3.68 -4.52 17.75
CA ALA A 102 3.90 -5.97 17.70
C ALA A 102 5.36 -6.35 17.41
N MET A 103 6.03 -5.58 16.53
CA MET A 103 7.44 -5.78 16.18
C MET A 103 8.41 -5.68 17.37
N GLN A 104 8.02 -5.04 18.46
CA GLN A 104 8.85 -4.97 19.66
C GLN A 104 9.06 -6.34 20.33
N ALA A 105 8.14 -7.28 20.11
CA ALA A 105 8.21 -8.64 20.65
C ALA A 105 8.83 -9.66 19.68
N LEU A 106 9.12 -9.26 18.44
CA LEU A 106 9.59 -10.15 17.38
C LEU A 106 11.06 -9.87 17.03
N PRO A 107 11.85 -10.87 16.63
CA PRO A 107 13.23 -10.71 16.15
C PRO A 107 13.23 -10.10 14.73
N ILE A 108 13.02 -8.80 14.65
CA ILE A 108 12.92 -8.08 13.39
C ILE A 108 14.30 -7.78 12.80
N ASN A 109 14.48 -8.16 11.52
CA ASN A 109 15.63 -7.77 10.72
C ASN A 109 15.39 -6.39 10.09
N TYR A 110 16.12 -5.39 10.58
CA TYR A 110 16.00 -4.01 10.10
C TYR A 110 16.36 -3.86 8.62
N ALA A 111 17.27 -4.68 8.07
CA ALA A 111 17.59 -4.65 6.65
C ALA A 111 16.38 -5.11 5.81
N GLY A 112 15.68 -6.16 6.25
CA GLY A 112 14.43 -6.60 5.63
C GLY A 112 13.35 -5.52 5.66
N PHE A 113 13.17 -4.87 6.81
CA PHE A 113 12.23 -3.76 6.95
C PHE A 113 12.57 -2.58 6.02
N LEU A 114 13.84 -2.17 5.96
CA LEU A 114 14.30 -1.08 5.08
C LEU A 114 14.14 -1.42 3.60
N LEU A 115 14.32 -2.67 3.20
CA LEU A 115 14.05 -3.12 1.83
C LEU A 115 12.57 -3.01 1.46
N ILE A 116 11.67 -3.36 2.38
CA ILE A 116 10.22 -3.17 2.17
C ILE A 116 9.90 -1.69 2.01
N LEU A 117 10.42 -0.86 2.89
CA LEU A 117 10.22 0.59 2.83
C LEU A 117 10.76 1.19 1.52
N LEU A 118 11.96 0.78 1.09
CA LEU A 118 12.54 1.16 -0.19
C LEU A 118 11.61 0.78 -1.35
N GLY A 119 11.05 -0.43 -1.34
CA GLY A 119 10.12 -0.87 -2.37
C GLY A 119 8.88 0.02 -2.48
N VAL A 120 8.29 0.42 -1.35
CA VAL A 120 7.16 1.37 -1.32
C VAL A 120 7.58 2.74 -1.87
N ILE A 121 8.75 3.25 -1.48
CA ILE A 121 9.29 4.52 -2.00
C ILE A 121 9.47 4.44 -3.53
N LEU A 122 9.96 3.32 -4.07
CA LEU A 122 10.11 3.11 -5.51
C LEU A 122 8.76 3.12 -6.24
N PHE A 123 7.70 2.53 -5.66
CA PHE A 123 6.35 2.62 -6.23
C PHE A 123 5.81 4.06 -6.22
N ILE A 124 6.06 4.84 -5.16
CA ILE A 124 5.67 6.25 -5.09
C ILE A 124 6.45 7.06 -6.15
N ALA A 125 7.73 6.78 -6.30
CA ALA A 125 8.59 7.46 -7.28
C ALA A 125 8.13 7.18 -8.72
N GLU A 126 7.70 5.96 -9.06
CA GLU A 126 7.18 5.59 -10.38
C GLU A 126 6.03 6.48 -10.84
N ILE A 127 5.15 6.88 -9.90
CA ILE A 127 4.02 7.78 -10.24
C ILE A 127 4.51 9.15 -10.71
N ASN A 128 5.66 9.62 -10.21
CA ASN A 128 6.18 10.96 -10.49
C ASN A 128 7.25 10.96 -11.60
N VAL A 129 7.94 9.85 -11.78
CA VAL A 129 9.04 9.69 -12.76
C VAL A 129 8.59 8.72 -13.84
N MET A 130 8.66 9.13 -15.11
CA MET A 130 8.34 8.24 -16.23
C MET A 130 9.50 7.24 -16.44
N SER A 131 9.51 6.16 -15.65
CA SER A 131 10.54 5.12 -15.73
C SER A 131 10.09 3.88 -16.53
N TYR A 132 8.93 3.94 -17.17
CA TYR A 132 8.36 2.83 -17.96
C TYR A 132 8.23 1.51 -17.18
N GLY A 133 7.99 1.58 -15.86
CA GLY A 133 7.82 0.43 -15.00
C GLY A 133 9.10 -0.11 -14.35
N LEU A 134 10.27 0.46 -14.63
CA LEU A 134 11.55 0.01 -14.06
C LEU A 134 11.55 0.13 -12.52
N LEU A 135 11.08 1.27 -11.99
CA LEU A 135 10.98 1.48 -10.54
C LEU A 135 9.95 0.55 -9.90
N SER A 136 8.85 0.26 -10.61
CA SER A 136 7.83 -0.69 -10.13
C SER A 136 8.40 -2.11 -10.00
N VAL A 137 9.14 -2.58 -11.00
CA VAL A 137 9.79 -3.90 -10.96
C VAL A 137 10.83 -3.95 -9.83
N SER A 138 11.68 -2.93 -9.72
CA SER A 138 12.66 -2.82 -8.64
C SER A 138 12.00 -2.77 -7.27
N GLY A 139 10.90 -2.05 -7.14
CA GLY A 139 10.08 -1.98 -5.92
C GLY A 139 9.50 -3.33 -5.53
N ALA A 140 8.95 -4.09 -6.49
CA ALA A 140 8.44 -5.43 -6.25
C ALA A 140 9.53 -6.40 -5.77
N ILE A 141 10.71 -6.37 -6.41
CA ILE A 141 11.88 -7.16 -5.99
C ILE A 141 12.31 -6.77 -4.57
N SER A 142 12.38 -5.47 -4.27
CA SER A 142 12.77 -4.98 -2.96
C SER A 142 11.81 -5.42 -1.85
N ILE A 143 10.48 -5.34 -2.10
CA ILE A 143 9.47 -5.81 -1.15
C ILE A 143 9.58 -7.33 -0.98
N PHE A 144 9.80 -8.08 -2.06
CA PHE A 144 9.96 -9.53 -1.99
C PHE A 144 11.14 -9.93 -1.11
N LEU A 145 12.33 -9.38 -1.37
CA LEU A 145 13.53 -9.63 -0.58
C LEU A 145 13.36 -9.19 0.87
N GLY A 146 12.81 -7.99 1.08
CA GLY A 146 12.56 -7.46 2.40
C GLY A 146 11.57 -8.32 3.20
N SER A 147 10.50 -8.80 2.56
CA SER A 147 9.50 -9.65 3.23
C SER A 147 10.06 -11.01 3.64
N THR A 148 10.94 -11.60 2.83
CA THR A 148 11.59 -12.87 3.18
C THR A 148 12.64 -12.71 4.27
N MET A 149 13.22 -11.53 4.43
CA MET A 149 14.25 -11.23 5.42
C MET A 149 13.69 -10.55 6.68
N LEU A 150 12.40 -10.22 6.72
CA LEU A 150 11.83 -9.35 7.76
C LEU A 150 11.95 -9.93 9.17
N ILE A 151 11.76 -11.24 9.32
CA ILE A 151 11.89 -11.94 10.61
C ILE A 151 13.04 -12.94 10.49
N ASP A 152 14.02 -12.76 11.35
CA ASP A 152 15.23 -13.60 11.42
C ASP A 152 15.14 -14.48 12.67
N SER A 153 14.54 -15.66 12.52
CA SER A 153 14.38 -16.62 13.60
C SER A 153 14.45 -18.03 13.09
N ASP A 154 15.18 -18.88 13.82
CA ASP A 154 15.21 -20.33 13.59
C ASP A 154 13.95 -21.03 14.16
N ASP A 155 13.20 -20.36 15.06
CA ASP A 155 11.96 -20.91 15.62
C ASP A 155 10.81 -20.76 14.61
N PRO A 156 10.23 -21.90 14.15
CA PRO A 156 9.09 -21.89 13.23
C PRO A 156 7.86 -21.13 13.75
N ALA A 157 7.69 -21.04 15.09
CA ALA A 157 6.58 -20.31 15.70
C ALA A 157 6.70 -18.78 15.53
N LEU A 158 7.93 -18.29 15.36
CA LEU A 158 8.22 -16.87 15.15
C LEU A 158 8.42 -16.51 13.68
N GLN A 159 8.35 -17.46 12.76
CA GLN A 159 8.48 -17.22 11.33
C GLN A 159 7.12 -16.83 10.70
N ILE A 160 7.18 -16.03 9.65
CA ILE A 160 5.99 -15.75 8.82
C ILE A 160 5.69 -16.99 7.98
N SER A 161 4.46 -17.50 8.08
CA SER A 161 4.02 -18.63 7.27
C SER A 161 4.09 -18.29 5.78
N ARG A 162 4.68 -19.16 4.98
CA ARG A 162 4.74 -18.98 3.52
C ARG A 162 3.36 -18.88 2.87
N ALA A 163 2.35 -19.53 3.47
CA ALA A 163 0.96 -19.47 3.04
C ALA A 163 0.33 -18.06 3.22
N ILE A 164 0.90 -17.23 4.08
CA ILE A 164 0.48 -15.84 4.29
C ILE A 164 1.41 -14.88 3.56
N LEU A 165 2.72 -15.12 3.62
CA LEU A 165 3.72 -14.26 2.99
C LEU A 165 3.46 -14.08 1.49
N TYR A 166 3.36 -15.17 0.72
CA TYR A 166 3.23 -15.08 -0.74
C TYR A 166 1.90 -14.45 -1.21
N PRO A 167 0.72 -14.81 -0.69
CA PRO A 167 -0.52 -14.14 -1.09
C PRO A 167 -0.56 -12.66 -0.69
N THR A 168 -0.09 -12.31 0.51
CA THR A 168 -0.06 -10.91 0.97
C THR A 168 0.89 -10.09 0.12
N LEU A 169 2.08 -10.61 -0.17
CA LEU A 169 3.04 -9.98 -1.07
C LEU A 169 2.46 -9.81 -2.47
N GLY A 170 1.88 -10.87 -3.03
CA GLY A 170 1.27 -10.84 -4.36
C GLY A 170 0.15 -9.80 -4.45
N LEU A 171 -0.71 -9.73 -3.44
CA LEU A 171 -1.77 -8.73 -3.35
C LEU A 171 -1.20 -7.31 -3.24
N THR A 172 -0.18 -7.10 -2.38
CA THR A 172 0.48 -5.80 -2.20
C THR A 172 1.09 -5.30 -3.51
N VAL A 173 1.82 -6.15 -4.23
CA VAL A 173 2.42 -5.82 -5.52
C VAL A 173 1.34 -5.55 -6.57
N ALA A 174 0.29 -6.38 -6.64
CA ALA A 174 -0.80 -6.20 -7.59
C ALA A 174 -1.57 -4.88 -7.36
N LEU A 175 -1.89 -4.55 -6.10
CA LEU A 175 -2.52 -3.29 -5.75
C LEU A 175 -1.62 -2.10 -6.07
N SER A 176 -0.33 -2.18 -5.75
CA SER A 176 0.64 -1.11 -6.03
C SER A 176 0.79 -0.85 -7.53
N LEU A 177 0.91 -1.91 -8.34
CA LEU A 177 0.93 -1.81 -9.81
C LEU A 177 -0.40 -1.26 -10.35
N GLY A 178 -1.54 -1.68 -9.79
CA GLY A 178 -2.86 -1.16 -10.14
C GLY A 178 -2.95 0.36 -9.93
N ILE A 179 -2.43 0.86 -8.80
CA ILE A 179 -2.39 2.30 -8.50
C ILE A 179 -1.52 3.04 -9.51
N VAL A 180 -0.32 2.52 -9.84
CA VAL A 180 0.56 3.11 -10.87
C VAL A 180 -0.15 3.21 -12.22
N VAL A 181 -0.79 2.12 -12.67
CA VAL A 181 -1.53 2.09 -13.95
C VAL A 181 -2.69 3.09 -13.95
N LEU A 182 -3.47 3.15 -12.87
CA LEU A 182 -4.57 4.11 -12.76
C LEU A 182 -4.07 5.55 -12.76
N ALA A 183 -3.04 5.86 -11.98
CA ALA A 183 -2.46 7.20 -11.87
C ALA A 183 -1.88 7.68 -13.22
N THR A 184 -1.16 6.81 -13.94
CA THR A 184 -0.59 7.14 -15.25
C THR A 184 -1.68 7.33 -16.31
N ARG A 185 -2.71 6.49 -16.31
CA ARG A 185 -3.85 6.60 -17.23
C ARG A 185 -4.64 7.90 -17.03
N THR A 186 -4.89 8.28 -15.77
CA THR A 186 -5.62 9.51 -15.44
C THR A 186 -4.84 10.76 -15.85
N ARG A 187 -3.52 10.75 -15.73
CA ARG A 187 -2.65 11.86 -16.21
C ARG A 187 -2.67 12.00 -17.73
N SER A 188 -2.73 10.90 -18.47
CA SER A 188 -2.84 10.92 -19.94
C SER A 188 -4.16 11.54 -20.42
N LEU A 189 -5.27 11.28 -19.72
CA LEU A 189 -6.58 11.85 -20.04
C LEU A 189 -6.66 13.36 -19.76
N ARG A 190 -5.95 13.89 -18.77
CA ARG A 190 -5.91 15.31 -18.46
C ARG A 190 -5.24 16.17 -19.55
N LYS A 191 -4.37 15.59 -20.37
CA LYS A 191 -3.73 16.30 -21.49
C LYS A 191 -4.68 16.60 -22.64
N LEU A 192 -5.83 15.93 -22.73
CA LEU A 192 -6.85 16.18 -23.75
C LEU A 192 -7.78 17.38 -23.43
N GLY A 193 -7.73 17.95 -22.23
CA GLY A 193 -8.57 19.08 -21.78
C GLY A 193 -7.85 20.42 -21.64
N GLY A 194 -6.64 20.58 -22.18
CA GLY A 194 -5.90 21.85 -22.17
C GLY A 194 -5.90 22.56 -23.52
N LYS A 195 -5.17 23.67 -23.63
CA LYS A 195 -4.97 24.46 -24.86
C LYS A 195 -4.59 23.60 -26.08
N GLU A 196 -3.92 22.48 -25.86
CA GLU A 196 -3.54 21.51 -26.91
C GLU A 196 -4.72 20.67 -27.43
N GLY A 197 -5.78 20.52 -26.63
CA GLY A 197 -6.99 19.80 -27.03
C GLY A 197 -7.93 20.62 -27.91
N MET A 198 -7.74 21.94 -27.94
CA MET A 198 -8.55 22.84 -28.76
C MET A 198 -8.08 22.92 -30.22
N VAL A 199 -6.83 22.56 -30.51
CA VAL A 199 -6.28 22.59 -31.87
C VAL A 199 -6.98 21.54 -32.73
N GLY A 200 -7.60 21.99 -33.83
CA GLY A 200 -8.40 21.13 -34.71
C GLY A 200 -9.89 21.10 -34.39
N GLU A 201 -10.33 21.67 -33.26
CA GLU A 201 -11.78 21.78 -32.96
C GLU A 201 -12.48 22.84 -33.82
N THR A 202 -13.80 22.65 -33.97
CA THR A 202 -14.64 23.55 -34.69
C THR A 202 -15.30 24.55 -33.72
N GLY A 203 -15.21 25.85 -34.02
CA GLY A 203 -15.86 26.91 -33.29
C GLY A 203 -16.85 27.66 -34.17
N VAL A 204 -17.69 28.52 -33.55
CA VAL A 204 -18.64 29.41 -34.25
C VAL A 204 -18.30 30.85 -33.88
N VAL A 205 -18.14 31.71 -34.90
CA VAL A 205 -17.88 33.14 -34.72
C VAL A 205 -19.06 33.82 -34.05
N LYS A 206 -18.85 34.46 -32.93
CA LYS A 206 -19.86 35.21 -32.19
C LYS A 206 -19.74 36.72 -32.41
N GLU A 207 -18.55 37.19 -32.66
CA GLU A 207 -18.24 38.57 -33.07
C GLU A 207 -17.32 38.55 -34.27
N ALA A 208 -17.62 39.28 -35.33
CA ALA A 208 -16.88 39.26 -36.59
C ALA A 208 -15.39 39.46 -36.37
N LEU A 209 -14.59 38.63 -37.05
CA LEU A 209 -13.14 38.70 -37.01
C LEU A 209 -12.63 39.63 -38.12
N ASN A 210 -11.93 40.72 -37.74
CA ASN A 210 -11.31 41.64 -38.70
C ASN A 210 -10.15 42.44 -38.02
N PRO A 211 -8.95 41.88 -37.82
CA PRO A 211 -8.55 40.48 -37.77
C PRO A 211 -8.89 39.79 -36.44
N LYS A 212 -9.43 40.53 -35.44
CA LYS A 212 -9.77 40.04 -34.09
C LYS A 212 -11.25 40.06 -33.84
N GLY A 213 -11.73 39.11 -33.04
CA GLY A 213 -13.12 39.01 -32.59
C GLY A 213 -13.28 37.88 -31.60
N LEU A 214 -14.53 37.39 -31.43
CA LEU A 214 -14.86 36.35 -30.47
C LEU A 214 -15.41 35.10 -31.13
N VAL A 215 -14.86 33.96 -30.74
CA VAL A 215 -15.27 32.61 -31.19
C VAL A 215 -15.71 31.76 -30.01
N MET A 216 -16.85 31.12 -30.17
CA MET A 216 -17.30 30.07 -29.26
C MET A 216 -16.65 28.74 -29.67
N ALA A 217 -15.71 28.27 -28.90
CA ALA A 217 -15.06 27.00 -29.10
C ALA A 217 -15.01 26.20 -27.77
N HIS A 218 -15.22 24.91 -27.80
CA HIS A 218 -15.21 24.03 -26.61
C HIS A 218 -16.19 24.48 -25.50
N GLY A 219 -17.30 25.17 -25.85
CA GLY A 219 -18.27 25.66 -24.90
C GLY A 219 -17.90 26.96 -24.18
N GLU A 220 -16.78 27.59 -24.53
CA GLU A 220 -16.28 28.86 -23.98
C GLU A 220 -16.08 29.92 -25.06
N LEU A 221 -16.16 31.19 -24.69
CA LEU A 221 -15.84 32.32 -25.56
C LEU A 221 -14.35 32.62 -25.52
N TRP A 222 -13.73 32.59 -26.70
CA TRP A 222 -12.31 32.85 -26.86
C TRP A 222 -12.06 34.04 -27.75
N GLU A 223 -11.07 34.86 -27.41
CA GLU A 223 -10.55 35.87 -28.32
C GLU A 223 -9.83 35.16 -29.48
N ALA A 224 -10.21 35.49 -30.72
CA ALA A 224 -9.68 34.81 -31.89
C ALA A 224 -9.08 35.83 -32.87
N GLU A 225 -8.02 35.37 -33.57
CA GLU A 225 -7.40 36.07 -34.69
C GLU A 225 -7.48 35.22 -35.95
N CYS A 226 -7.72 35.83 -37.11
CA CYS A 226 -7.70 35.16 -38.41
C CYS A 226 -6.97 35.98 -39.46
N GLU A 227 -6.53 35.35 -40.53
CA GLU A 227 -6.04 36.00 -41.73
C GLU A 227 -7.24 36.29 -42.65
N GLY A 228 -7.76 37.55 -42.57
CA GLY A 228 -8.88 37.99 -43.37
C GLY A 228 -10.08 38.40 -42.52
N GLU A 229 -11.27 38.44 -43.15
CA GLU A 229 -12.52 38.78 -42.52
C GLU A 229 -13.45 37.57 -42.47
N ILE A 230 -13.99 37.26 -41.28
CA ILE A 230 -14.92 36.16 -41.05
C ILE A 230 -16.15 36.70 -40.34
N MET A 231 -17.34 36.49 -40.92
CA MET A 231 -18.60 37.05 -40.41
C MET A 231 -19.15 36.26 -39.22
N THR A 232 -19.95 36.93 -38.41
CA THR A 232 -20.67 36.32 -37.29
C THR A 232 -21.55 35.17 -37.76
N GLY A 233 -21.48 34.03 -37.08
CA GLY A 233 -22.24 32.82 -37.38
C GLY A 233 -21.50 31.81 -38.27
N GLU A 234 -20.35 32.19 -38.86
CA GLU A 234 -19.56 31.27 -39.67
C GLU A 234 -18.78 30.28 -38.79
N SER A 235 -18.55 29.06 -39.34
CA SER A 235 -17.79 28.02 -38.69
C SER A 235 -16.31 28.17 -38.97
N VAL A 236 -15.50 28.02 -37.93
CA VAL A 236 -14.03 28.14 -37.99
C VAL A 236 -13.38 26.93 -37.33
N ARG A 237 -12.18 26.60 -37.77
CA ARG A 237 -11.33 25.61 -37.14
C ARG A 237 -10.21 26.29 -36.39
N VAL A 238 -9.92 25.79 -35.17
CA VAL A 238 -8.82 26.29 -34.36
C VAL A 238 -7.51 25.68 -34.87
N ASP A 239 -6.60 26.50 -35.34
CA ASP A 239 -5.30 26.09 -35.86
C ASP A 239 -4.21 26.09 -34.78
N SER A 240 -4.25 27.08 -33.89
CA SER A 240 -3.31 27.14 -32.76
C SER A 240 -3.86 27.99 -31.61
N VAL A 241 -3.31 27.75 -30.40
CA VAL A 241 -3.66 28.50 -29.18
C VAL A 241 -2.41 29.19 -28.63
N LYS A 242 -2.43 30.52 -28.58
CA LYS A 242 -1.35 31.36 -28.03
C LYS A 242 -1.85 32.17 -26.83
N GLY A 243 -1.53 31.68 -25.62
CA GLY A 243 -2.02 32.35 -24.40
C GLY A 243 -3.54 32.22 -24.23
N LEU A 244 -4.27 33.32 -24.34
CA LEU A 244 -5.74 33.41 -24.30
C LEU A 244 -6.37 33.68 -25.69
N ILE A 245 -5.53 33.71 -26.75
CA ILE A 245 -5.96 33.99 -28.11
C ILE A 245 -5.83 32.73 -28.93
N ILE A 246 -6.85 32.39 -29.70
CA ILE A 246 -6.85 31.28 -30.65
C ILE A 246 -6.68 31.84 -32.10
N ASN A 247 -5.82 31.18 -32.88
CA ASN A 247 -5.78 31.45 -34.32
C ASN A 247 -6.76 30.50 -35.01
N VAL A 248 -7.58 31.02 -35.88
CA VAL A 248 -8.65 30.28 -36.55
C VAL A 248 -8.65 30.47 -38.05
N THR A 249 -9.06 29.44 -38.77
CA THR A 249 -9.27 29.45 -40.22
C THR A 249 -10.74 29.15 -40.52
N LYS A 250 -11.33 29.85 -41.48
CA LYS A 250 -12.68 29.60 -41.95
C LYS A 250 -12.80 28.18 -42.51
N ILE A 251 -13.84 27.46 -42.13
CA ILE A 251 -14.20 26.18 -42.74
C ILE A 251 -15.11 26.51 -43.95
N GLU A 252 -14.63 26.21 -45.15
CA GLU A 252 -15.48 26.25 -46.33
C GLU A 252 -16.49 25.11 -46.26
N ASP A 253 -17.77 25.44 -46.27
CA ASP A 253 -18.84 24.43 -46.27
C ASP A 253 -18.89 23.82 -47.70
N PRO A 254 -18.72 22.48 -47.87
CA PRO A 254 -18.69 21.87 -49.19
C PRO A 254 -20.06 21.85 -49.92
N SER A 255 -21.03 22.67 -49.46
CA SER A 255 -22.40 22.70 -49.98
C SER A 255 -22.82 24.06 -50.56
N SER A 256 -21.90 24.92 -51.06
CA SER A 256 -22.25 26.09 -51.85
C SER A 256 -21.74 26.00 -53.29
#